data_cf04bc5fd0e99d82864c10d5a36ded51
#
_entry.id   cf04bc5fd0e99d82864c10d5a36ded51
#
_cell.length_a   1.000
_cell.length_b   1.000
_cell.length_c   1.000
_cell.angle_alpha   90.00
_cell.angle_beta   90.00
_cell.angle_gamma   90.00
#
_symmetry.space_group_name_H-M   'P 1'
#
loop_
_entity.id
_entity.type
_entity.pdbx_description
1 polymer ?
#
loop_
_entity_poly.entity_id
_entity_poly.type
_entity_poly.pdbx_seq_one_letter_code
_entity_poly.pdbx_strand_id
1 'polypeptide(L)'
;MIIAIIDGYTDEPAGLGVPPYLGIYPRYAYGAIKKARKDAAVFYLTIDDLRATFEGEKGIATKNKTPNFPKAREILQKADLLVYIGGLHTPGKYLSAVPSQVEEVAKFLKPLPGIKILGGPAFMGSAHAGGTRISSRELMMAETVFDHIVYGDLEAFLHDFLKNPHDADPFRFRRYDELRDYAILGAEVVRQFPDYPDFVIVEIETQRGCPKAMGIGGCSFCTEPVRYRVVENRPIKDIVEEVGALYRLGVRHFRVGRQSCIFSYMARPDGRVPVPNPEAIEKLFAGIRSLAPNLRTLHVDNANPAVIANYPDESTRIAKALIKYGTPGNVVAFGLESADPKVAKLNNLNATAEETYEAVRLLNEVGGKRGPNGMPWLLPGINIIFGLPRETRKSYELTFQFLKRLLDDGLMVRRINIRQVVVFPGTPLWHMRDRVKTEKHKKLIQHYKYKIRHEIDLPMLKRLVPVGTVLRDVRAEVFENGLTYGRQIGSYPLIVGIPKEIELNRFYNVLTVGHGFRSITGVPVPINVNTETPKVLQYLPGIGKKNVVRILSKRPFRDENEFFLTVGEDKREMLDGLITV
;
A
#
# COMPACT_ATOMS: atom_id res chain seq x y z
N MET A 1 -17.31 19.29 23.73
CA MET A 1 -16.52 19.64 22.52
C MET A 1 -16.73 18.58 21.49
N ILE A 2 -17.14 18.97 20.28
CA ILE A 2 -17.36 18.07 19.13
C ILE A 2 -16.22 18.30 18.13
N ILE A 3 -15.54 17.23 17.73
CA ILE A 3 -14.41 17.28 16.78
C ILE A 3 -14.68 16.32 15.64
N ALA A 4 -14.58 16.78 14.41
CA ALA A 4 -14.68 15.95 13.21
C ALA A 4 -13.30 15.81 12.57
N ILE A 5 -12.80 14.57 12.46
CA ILE A 5 -11.63 14.21 11.66
C ILE A 5 -12.12 13.82 10.27
N ILE A 6 -11.66 14.53 9.26
CA ILE A 6 -12.01 14.34 7.85
C ILE A 6 -10.81 13.73 7.14
N ASP A 7 -10.93 12.47 6.73
CA ASP A 7 -9.88 11.76 6.01
C ASP A 7 -10.03 11.96 4.49
N GLY A 8 -9.10 12.68 3.91
CA GLY A 8 -9.02 12.91 2.48
C GLY A 8 -8.36 11.78 1.69
N TYR A 9 -7.98 10.70 2.36
CA TYR A 9 -7.22 9.55 1.89
C TYR A 9 -5.80 9.91 1.44
N THR A 10 -4.87 9.53 2.25
CA THR A 10 -3.45 9.73 2.00
C THR A 10 -2.87 8.54 1.22
N ASP A 11 -3.21 8.43 -0.08
CA ASP A 11 -2.63 7.40 -0.94
C ASP A 11 -1.14 7.68 -1.16
N GLU A 12 -0.34 7.35 -0.17
CA GLU A 12 1.10 7.46 -0.26
C GLU A 12 1.67 6.57 -1.37
N PRO A 13 2.93 6.81 -1.77
CA PRO A 13 3.60 6.05 -2.83
C PRO A 13 3.53 4.53 -2.72
N ALA A 14 3.16 4.01 -1.59
CA ALA A 14 2.95 2.58 -1.34
C ALA A 14 1.52 2.09 -1.60
N GLY A 15 0.60 2.95 -2.02
CA GLY A 15 -0.81 2.62 -2.21
C GLY A 15 -1.58 2.46 -0.91
N LEU A 16 -1.13 3.17 0.14
CA LEU A 16 -1.76 3.19 1.46
C LEU A 16 -2.58 4.47 1.64
N GLY A 17 -3.61 4.38 2.46
CA GLY A 17 -4.42 5.52 2.86
C GLY A 17 -5.71 5.68 2.08
N VAL A 18 -6.05 4.75 1.18
CA VAL A 18 -7.39 4.59 0.63
C VAL A 18 -8.01 3.30 1.14
N PRO A 19 -9.32 3.24 1.42
CA PRO A 19 -9.95 1.98 1.82
C PRO A 19 -9.59 0.82 0.88
N PRO A 20 -9.29 -0.36 1.40
CA PRO A 20 -9.46 -0.79 2.79
C PRO A 20 -8.33 -0.40 3.77
N TYR A 21 -7.41 0.49 3.38
CA TYR A 21 -6.27 0.87 4.21
C TYR A 21 -6.63 2.03 5.15
N LEU A 22 -6.38 1.84 6.45
CA LEU A 22 -6.42 2.89 7.45
C LEU A 22 -4.98 3.26 7.84
N GLY A 23 -4.55 4.43 7.42
CA GLY A 23 -3.22 4.96 7.71
C GLY A 23 -3.03 5.38 9.17
N ILE A 24 -1.84 5.86 9.47
CA ILE A 24 -1.49 6.34 10.82
C ILE A 24 -2.14 7.69 11.15
N TYR A 25 -2.32 8.57 10.15
CA TYR A 25 -2.72 9.98 10.37
C TYR A 25 -4.04 10.12 11.13
N PRO A 26 -5.17 9.53 10.70
CA PRO A 26 -6.42 9.67 11.41
C PRO A 26 -6.38 8.99 12.79
N ARG A 27 -5.66 7.87 12.91
CA ARG A 27 -5.55 7.14 14.18
C ARG A 27 -4.77 7.94 15.22
N TYR A 28 -3.61 8.46 14.85
CA TYR A 28 -2.78 9.21 15.79
C TYR A 28 -3.40 10.56 16.13
N ALA A 29 -4.06 11.23 15.17
CA ALA A 29 -4.85 12.44 15.43
C ALA A 29 -5.98 12.17 16.44
N TYR A 30 -6.75 11.09 16.25
CA TYR A 30 -7.80 10.69 17.20
C TYR A 30 -7.22 10.45 18.60
N GLY A 31 -6.13 9.70 18.70
CA GLY A 31 -5.50 9.39 19.98
C GLY A 31 -4.93 10.62 20.69
N ALA A 32 -4.32 11.54 19.94
CA ALA A 32 -3.81 12.81 20.48
C ALA A 32 -4.92 13.68 21.03
N ILE A 33 -6.05 13.78 20.30
CA ILE A 33 -7.26 14.47 20.77
C ILE A 33 -7.76 13.84 22.06
N LYS A 34 -7.93 12.51 22.10
CA LYS A 34 -8.41 11.79 23.29
C LYS A 34 -7.48 11.90 24.49
N LYS A 35 -6.17 12.00 24.25
CA LYS A 35 -5.17 12.23 25.32
C LYS A 35 -5.29 13.64 25.89
N ALA A 36 -5.49 14.65 25.04
CA ALA A 36 -5.61 16.05 25.46
C ALA A 36 -6.99 16.34 26.08
N ARG A 37 -8.06 15.78 25.51
CA ARG A 37 -9.47 16.00 25.89
C ARG A 37 -10.23 14.67 25.90
N LYS A 38 -10.25 13.98 27.04
CA LYS A 38 -10.95 12.68 27.19
C LYS A 38 -12.45 12.76 26.93
N ASP A 39 -13.05 13.91 27.28
CA ASP A 39 -14.48 14.23 27.17
C ASP A 39 -14.91 14.61 25.74
N ALA A 40 -13.99 14.89 24.81
CA ALA A 40 -14.32 15.28 23.45
C ALA A 40 -15.07 14.16 22.71
N ALA A 41 -16.18 14.50 22.06
CA ALA A 41 -16.85 13.64 21.10
C ALA A 41 -16.11 13.74 19.75
N VAL A 42 -15.42 12.67 19.36
CA VAL A 42 -14.59 12.65 18.13
C VAL A 42 -15.23 11.76 17.08
N PHE A 43 -15.56 12.35 15.95
CA PHE A 43 -16.18 11.68 14.82
C PHE A 43 -15.17 11.57 13.67
N TYR A 44 -15.05 10.38 13.12
CA TYR A 44 -14.29 10.14 11.89
C TYR A 44 -15.24 10.14 10.70
N LEU A 45 -14.91 10.95 9.71
CA LEU A 45 -15.59 11.05 8.42
C LEU A 45 -14.58 10.88 7.29
N THR A 46 -15.02 10.30 6.19
CA THR A 46 -14.23 10.23 4.97
C THR A 46 -14.60 11.35 4.00
N ILE A 47 -13.76 11.59 3.01
CA ILE A 47 -14.12 12.47 1.90
C ILE A 47 -15.38 12.00 1.17
N ASP A 48 -15.64 10.67 1.14
CA ASP A 48 -16.84 10.11 0.54
C ASP A 48 -18.10 10.54 1.28
N ASP A 49 -18.04 10.64 2.63
CA ASP A 49 -19.13 11.19 3.44
C ASP A 49 -19.43 12.64 3.06
N LEU A 50 -18.39 13.46 2.90
CA LEU A 50 -18.56 14.88 2.52
C LEU A 50 -19.16 15.02 1.13
N ARG A 51 -18.63 14.29 0.14
CA ARG A 51 -19.16 14.28 -1.23
C ARG A 51 -20.64 13.89 -1.25
N ALA A 52 -20.98 12.78 -0.58
CA ALA A 52 -22.36 12.32 -0.51
C ALA A 52 -23.27 13.33 0.21
N THR A 53 -22.77 13.99 1.25
CA THR A 53 -23.53 14.99 2.04
C THR A 53 -23.80 16.28 1.25
N PHE A 54 -22.84 16.77 0.46
CA PHE A 54 -22.90 18.07 -0.19
C PHE A 54 -23.24 18.02 -1.66
N GLU A 55 -22.89 16.92 -2.36
CA GLU A 55 -23.04 16.78 -3.81
C GLU A 55 -23.87 15.57 -4.25
N GLY A 56 -24.31 14.73 -3.30
CA GLY A 56 -25.03 13.49 -3.59
C GLY A 56 -24.12 12.32 -3.99
N GLU A 57 -24.71 11.15 -4.25
CA GLU A 57 -23.98 9.94 -4.57
C GLU A 57 -23.31 9.99 -5.95
N LYS A 58 -22.03 9.59 -6.02
CA LYS A 58 -21.19 9.65 -7.23
C LYS A 58 -20.34 8.38 -7.40
N GLY A 59 -20.96 7.22 -7.39
CA GLY A 59 -20.29 5.94 -7.61
C GLY A 59 -19.11 5.71 -6.65
N ILE A 60 -17.93 5.42 -7.21
CA ILE A 60 -16.73 5.12 -6.40
C ILE A 60 -16.30 6.27 -5.49
N ALA A 61 -16.59 7.51 -5.86
CA ALA A 61 -16.19 8.70 -5.09
C ALA A 61 -17.03 8.92 -3.84
N THR A 62 -18.09 8.15 -3.64
CA THR A 62 -18.98 8.20 -2.47
C THR A 62 -19.26 6.82 -1.88
N LYS A 63 -18.41 5.83 -2.21
CA LYS A 63 -18.61 4.44 -1.84
C LYS A 63 -18.36 4.17 -0.35
N ASN A 64 -17.32 4.79 0.21
CA ASN A 64 -16.83 4.46 1.56
C ASN A 64 -17.40 5.39 2.62
N LYS A 65 -18.72 5.30 2.79
CA LYS A 65 -19.42 6.04 3.84
C LYS A 65 -19.17 5.39 5.20
N THR A 66 -18.84 6.23 6.19
CA THR A 66 -18.63 5.78 7.56
C THR A 66 -19.97 5.48 8.27
N PRO A 67 -19.97 4.78 9.41
CA PRO A 67 -21.15 4.67 10.27
C PRO A 67 -21.71 6.03 10.73
N ASN A 68 -20.91 7.10 10.67
CA ASN A 68 -21.32 8.45 11.03
C ASN A 68 -22.04 9.19 9.89
N PHE A 69 -22.01 8.67 8.66
CA PHE A 69 -22.58 9.32 7.48
C PHE A 69 -24.02 9.81 7.65
N PRO A 70 -24.94 9.04 8.26
CA PRO A 70 -26.33 9.49 8.43
C PRO A 70 -26.48 10.79 9.22
N LYS A 71 -25.49 11.11 10.04
CA LYS A 71 -25.43 12.35 10.85
C LYS A 71 -24.32 13.31 10.38
N ALA A 72 -23.66 13.04 9.26
CA ALA A 72 -22.48 13.80 8.82
C ALA A 72 -22.74 15.30 8.73
N ARG A 73 -23.88 15.71 8.14
CA ARG A 73 -24.26 17.14 8.06
C ARG A 73 -24.40 17.78 9.44
N GLU A 74 -25.07 17.12 10.37
CA GLU A 74 -25.26 17.60 11.73
C GLU A 74 -23.93 17.70 12.48
N ILE A 75 -23.08 16.67 12.38
CA ILE A 75 -21.74 16.64 12.98
C ILE A 75 -20.91 17.82 12.48
N LEU A 76 -20.85 18.01 11.16
CA LEU A 76 -20.08 19.09 10.55
C LEU A 76 -20.57 20.48 10.93
N GLN A 77 -21.89 20.67 11.06
CA GLN A 77 -22.49 21.96 11.47
C GLN A 77 -22.30 22.29 12.97
N LYS A 78 -22.14 21.25 13.81
CA LYS A 78 -21.99 21.43 15.26
C LYS A 78 -20.53 21.28 15.73
N ALA A 79 -19.61 20.95 14.84
CA ALA A 79 -18.22 20.73 15.21
C ALA A 79 -17.56 22.02 15.69
N ASP A 80 -16.96 21.98 16.87
CA ASP A 80 -16.10 23.04 17.40
C ASP A 80 -14.76 23.05 16.63
N LEU A 81 -14.32 21.87 16.15
CA LEU A 81 -13.07 21.69 15.43
C LEU A 81 -13.24 20.73 14.25
N LEU A 82 -12.80 21.17 13.07
CA LEU A 82 -12.77 20.42 11.82
C LEU A 82 -11.32 20.14 11.44
N VAL A 83 -10.90 18.89 11.56
CA VAL A 83 -9.51 18.45 11.29
C VAL A 83 -9.49 17.73 9.95
N TYR A 84 -8.93 18.34 8.93
CA TYR A 84 -8.80 17.74 7.61
C TYR A 84 -7.40 17.19 7.37
N ILE A 85 -7.33 15.90 7.06
CA ILE A 85 -6.12 15.22 6.62
C ILE A 85 -6.09 15.28 5.10
N GLY A 86 -5.19 16.10 4.56
CA GLY A 86 -5.11 16.40 3.14
C GLY A 86 -4.92 15.16 2.28
N GLY A 87 -5.77 14.99 1.28
CA GLY A 87 -5.71 13.87 0.35
C GLY A 87 -4.44 13.87 -0.48
N LEU A 88 -3.97 12.70 -0.84
CA LEU A 88 -2.79 12.49 -1.67
C LEU A 88 -3.08 11.48 -2.76
N HIS A 89 -2.95 11.90 -4.01
CA HIS A 89 -3.23 11.09 -5.18
C HIS A 89 -2.00 10.36 -5.71
N THR A 90 -2.14 9.07 -6.04
CA THR A 90 -1.19 8.38 -6.92
C THR A 90 -1.88 7.91 -8.21
N PRO A 91 -1.20 7.93 -9.38
CA PRO A 91 -1.80 7.45 -10.61
C PRO A 91 -2.10 5.95 -10.54
N GLY A 92 -3.35 5.56 -10.81
CA GLY A 92 -3.78 4.16 -10.81
C GLY A 92 -5.29 4.03 -10.97
N LYS A 93 -5.77 2.78 -11.06
CA LYS A 93 -7.19 2.47 -10.95
C LYS A 93 -7.54 2.32 -9.47
N TYR A 94 -8.42 3.16 -8.98
CA TYR A 94 -8.99 3.03 -7.65
C TYR A 94 -10.23 2.14 -7.72
N LEU A 95 -10.30 1.11 -6.88
CA LEU A 95 -11.44 0.21 -6.78
C LEU A 95 -12.39 0.59 -5.64
N SER A 96 -11.88 1.33 -4.67
CA SER A 96 -12.63 1.59 -3.44
C SER A 96 -12.89 3.06 -3.17
N ALA A 97 -12.01 3.97 -3.58
CA ALA A 97 -12.08 5.39 -3.20
C ALA A 97 -11.34 6.28 -4.19
N VAL A 98 -11.63 7.57 -4.12
CA VAL A 98 -10.87 8.62 -4.83
C VAL A 98 -10.37 9.62 -3.80
N PRO A 99 -9.05 9.80 -3.62
CA PRO A 99 -8.52 10.80 -2.68
C PRO A 99 -9.02 12.20 -2.98
N SER A 100 -9.15 13.01 -1.93
CA SER A 100 -9.63 14.39 -2.05
C SER A 100 -8.56 15.34 -2.57
N GLN A 101 -9.03 16.47 -3.08
CA GLN A 101 -8.20 17.64 -3.37
C GLN A 101 -8.48 18.74 -2.36
N VAL A 102 -7.48 19.56 -2.05
CA VAL A 102 -7.63 20.67 -1.08
C VAL A 102 -8.72 21.66 -1.50
N GLU A 103 -8.78 21.98 -2.81
CA GLU A 103 -9.81 22.89 -3.35
C GLU A 103 -11.22 22.34 -3.17
N GLU A 104 -11.41 21.02 -3.33
CA GLU A 104 -12.70 20.36 -3.14
C GLU A 104 -13.18 20.49 -1.70
N VAL A 105 -12.32 20.11 -0.74
CA VAL A 105 -12.67 20.13 0.67
C VAL A 105 -12.82 21.56 1.21
N ALA A 106 -11.97 22.48 0.76
CA ALA A 106 -12.10 23.90 1.11
C ALA A 106 -13.49 24.47 0.77
N LYS A 107 -14.07 24.08 -0.38
CA LYS A 107 -15.44 24.50 -0.75
C LYS A 107 -16.49 23.95 0.22
N PHE A 108 -16.35 22.70 0.68
CA PHE A 108 -17.27 22.09 1.63
C PHE A 108 -17.17 22.73 3.03
N LEU A 109 -15.93 23.01 3.48
CA LEU A 109 -15.68 23.48 4.83
C LEU A 109 -15.83 24.99 5.01
N LYS A 110 -15.65 25.79 3.96
CA LYS A 110 -15.72 27.25 4.01
C LYS A 110 -16.99 27.78 4.71
N PRO A 111 -18.22 27.27 4.41
CA PRO A 111 -19.44 27.77 5.03
C PRO A 111 -19.70 27.23 6.44
N LEU A 112 -18.92 26.26 6.91
CA LEU A 112 -19.14 25.61 8.20
C LEU A 112 -18.52 26.43 9.33
N PRO A 113 -19.16 26.41 10.53
CA PRO A 113 -18.57 27.00 11.73
C PRO A 113 -17.37 26.15 12.22
N GLY A 114 -16.79 26.58 13.34
CA GLY A 114 -15.70 25.89 14.00
C GLY A 114 -14.32 26.19 13.40
N ILE A 115 -13.30 25.89 14.19
CA ILE A 115 -11.89 26.06 13.81
C ILE A 115 -11.49 24.97 12.84
N LYS A 116 -10.82 25.33 11.76
CA LYS A 116 -10.41 24.43 10.67
C LYS A 116 -8.90 24.23 10.68
N ILE A 117 -8.49 22.98 10.86
CA ILE A 117 -7.07 22.59 10.86
C ILE A 117 -6.81 21.66 9.69
N LEU A 118 -5.77 21.95 8.92
CA LEU A 118 -5.32 21.15 7.79
C LEU A 118 -3.92 20.60 8.08
N GLY A 119 -3.72 19.31 7.81
CA GLY A 119 -2.41 18.66 7.90
C GLY A 119 -2.32 17.43 7.03
N GLY A 120 -1.27 16.64 7.17
CA GLY A 120 -1.06 15.39 6.47
C GLY A 120 0.11 15.41 5.48
N PRO A 121 0.38 14.27 4.79
CA PRO A 121 1.64 14.06 4.09
C PRO A 121 1.89 15.00 2.91
N ALA A 122 0.86 15.54 2.27
CA ALA A 122 1.01 16.51 1.19
C ALA A 122 1.76 17.77 1.64
N PHE A 123 1.47 18.25 2.85
CA PHE A 123 2.10 19.43 3.46
C PHE A 123 3.47 19.11 4.07
N MET A 124 3.70 17.86 4.39
CA MET A 124 5.00 17.35 4.83
C MET A 124 5.98 17.07 3.68
N GLY A 125 5.67 17.41 2.43
CA GLY A 125 6.55 17.23 1.26
C GLY A 125 6.42 15.87 0.58
N SER A 126 5.26 15.23 0.61
CA SER A 126 4.96 14.07 -0.26
C SER A 126 4.48 14.53 -1.63
N ALA A 127 4.75 13.72 -2.67
CA ALA A 127 4.39 14.05 -4.04
C ALA A 127 2.93 13.71 -4.33
N HIS A 128 2.24 14.63 -5.00
CA HIS A 128 0.92 14.43 -5.57
C HIS A 128 0.93 13.59 -6.85
N ALA A 129 -0.26 13.31 -7.39
CA ALA A 129 -0.45 12.63 -8.65
C ALA A 129 0.38 13.24 -9.80
N GLY A 130 0.90 12.36 -10.64
CA GLY A 130 1.73 12.79 -11.77
C GLY A 130 3.10 13.35 -11.40
N GLY A 131 3.51 13.25 -10.13
CA GLY A 131 4.79 13.77 -9.65
C GLY A 131 4.78 15.28 -9.46
N THR A 132 3.65 15.83 -9.03
CA THR A 132 3.51 17.26 -8.71
C THR A 132 3.66 17.52 -7.22
N ARG A 133 3.88 18.76 -6.85
CA ARG A 133 3.76 19.28 -5.47
C ARG A 133 2.41 19.97 -5.32
N ILE A 134 2.03 20.27 -4.08
CA ILE A 134 0.92 21.20 -3.84
C ILE A 134 1.19 22.51 -4.60
N SER A 135 0.22 22.97 -5.36
CA SER A 135 0.34 24.19 -6.17
C SER A 135 0.21 25.44 -5.29
N SER A 136 0.76 26.57 -5.76
CA SER A 136 0.57 27.84 -5.09
C SER A 136 -0.91 28.23 -4.97
N ARG A 137 -1.73 27.83 -5.94
CA ARG A 137 -3.17 28.06 -5.90
C ARG A 137 -3.86 27.24 -4.80
N GLU A 138 -3.52 25.96 -4.69
CA GLU A 138 -4.05 25.10 -3.62
C GLU A 138 -3.62 25.60 -2.23
N LEU A 139 -2.36 26.04 -2.10
CA LEU A 139 -1.86 26.61 -0.84
C LEU A 139 -2.58 27.90 -0.49
N MET A 140 -2.75 28.82 -1.44
CA MET A 140 -3.48 30.07 -1.25
C MET A 140 -4.95 29.83 -0.85
N MET A 141 -5.60 28.81 -1.45
CA MET A 141 -6.96 28.42 -1.07
C MET A 141 -7.00 27.82 0.34
N ALA A 142 -6.02 27.00 0.69
CA ALA A 142 -5.89 26.46 2.04
C ALA A 142 -5.74 27.58 3.07
N GLU A 143 -4.86 28.54 2.84
CA GLU A 143 -4.64 29.71 3.70
C GLU A 143 -5.90 30.60 3.87
N THR A 144 -6.81 30.57 2.89
CA THR A 144 -8.07 31.35 2.96
C THR A 144 -9.17 30.67 3.79
N VAL A 145 -9.13 29.34 3.93
CA VAL A 145 -10.22 28.56 4.53
C VAL A 145 -9.84 27.96 5.87
N PHE A 146 -8.58 27.53 6.02
CA PHE A 146 -8.11 26.88 7.24
C PHE A 146 -7.44 27.87 8.18
N ASP A 147 -7.84 27.83 9.45
CA ASP A 147 -7.27 28.67 10.50
C ASP A 147 -5.84 28.27 10.82
N HIS A 148 -5.51 26.97 10.67
CA HIS A 148 -4.16 26.43 10.86
C HIS A 148 -3.80 25.44 9.76
N ILE A 149 -2.58 25.56 9.24
CA ILE A 149 -1.94 24.60 8.32
C ILE A 149 -0.74 23.99 9.02
N VAL A 150 -0.76 22.68 9.23
CA VAL A 150 0.28 21.94 9.97
C VAL A 150 1.25 21.29 8.99
N TYR A 151 2.51 21.69 9.07
CA TYR A 151 3.63 21.19 8.26
C TYR A 151 4.44 20.10 8.98
N GLY A 152 4.31 20.00 10.29
CA GLY A 152 4.84 18.94 11.13
C GLY A 152 3.86 17.77 11.31
N ASP A 153 3.92 17.15 12.48
CA ASP A 153 3.02 16.05 12.84
C ASP A 153 1.68 16.60 13.34
N LEU A 154 0.60 16.26 12.64
CA LEU A 154 -0.74 16.73 12.95
C LEU A 154 -1.18 16.34 14.37
N GLU A 155 -0.85 15.13 14.81
CA GLU A 155 -1.16 14.65 16.15
C GLU A 155 -0.44 15.43 17.25
N ALA A 156 0.79 15.86 17.01
CA ALA A 156 1.53 16.69 17.96
C ALA A 156 0.89 18.07 18.09
N PHE A 157 0.60 18.69 16.95
CA PHE A 157 -0.09 19.99 16.91
C PHE A 157 -1.45 19.93 17.62
N LEU A 158 -2.29 18.92 17.31
CA LEU A 158 -3.62 18.77 17.91
C LEU A 158 -3.57 18.59 19.42
N HIS A 159 -2.63 17.80 19.92
CA HIS A 159 -2.47 17.62 21.36
C HIS A 159 -2.14 18.94 22.07
N ASP A 160 -1.18 19.68 21.54
CA ASP A 160 -0.75 20.95 22.15
C ASP A 160 -1.82 22.03 22.01
N PHE A 161 -2.44 22.15 20.84
CA PHE A 161 -3.52 23.10 20.56
C PHE A 161 -4.72 22.92 21.51
N LEU A 162 -5.11 21.66 21.76
CA LEU A 162 -6.22 21.37 22.66
C LEU A 162 -5.91 21.56 24.13
N LYS A 163 -4.63 21.55 24.51
CA LYS A 163 -4.18 21.92 25.86
C LYS A 163 -4.05 23.43 26.03
N ASN A 164 -3.31 24.04 25.13
CA ASN A 164 -3.11 25.48 25.08
C ASN A 164 -2.84 25.91 23.63
N PRO A 165 -3.77 26.60 22.96
CA PRO A 165 -3.60 27.03 21.58
C PRO A 165 -2.34 27.86 21.31
N HIS A 166 -1.84 28.57 22.31
CA HIS A 166 -0.64 29.42 22.18
C HIS A 166 0.66 28.59 22.12
N ASP A 167 0.67 27.35 22.59
CA ASP A 167 1.84 26.48 22.59
C ASP A 167 1.92 25.60 21.33
N ALA A 168 0.92 25.66 20.47
CA ALA A 168 0.84 24.80 19.28
C ALA A 168 1.74 25.31 18.15
N ASP A 169 2.81 24.55 17.86
CA ASP A 169 3.71 24.84 16.74
C ASP A 169 3.36 23.98 15.51
N PRO A 170 2.96 24.61 14.38
CA PRO A 170 2.60 23.88 13.16
C PRO A 170 3.78 23.18 12.48
N PHE A 171 5.01 23.42 12.90
CA PHE A 171 6.22 22.77 12.37
C PHE A 171 6.78 21.70 13.29
N ARG A 172 6.17 21.44 14.43
CA ARG A 172 6.66 20.47 15.41
C ARG A 172 6.51 19.03 14.92
N PHE A 173 7.55 18.25 15.10
CA PHE A 173 7.53 16.79 14.98
C PHE A 173 7.52 16.16 16.37
N ARG A 174 6.65 15.14 16.57
CA ARG A 174 6.58 14.38 17.81
C ARG A 174 7.77 13.45 17.98
N ARG A 175 8.04 13.07 19.23
CA ARG A 175 8.95 11.97 19.58
C ARG A 175 8.18 10.66 19.74
N TYR A 176 8.90 9.51 19.79
CA TYR A 176 8.25 8.22 19.98
C TYR A 176 7.71 7.97 21.40
N ASP A 177 8.27 8.63 22.43
CA ASP A 177 7.71 8.56 23.78
C ASP A 177 6.29 9.15 23.88
N GLU A 178 5.97 10.15 23.03
CA GLU A 178 4.63 10.72 22.94
C GLU A 178 3.65 9.80 22.18
N LEU A 179 4.16 9.08 21.16
CA LEU A 179 3.34 8.31 20.24
C LEU A 179 2.61 7.14 20.88
N ARG A 180 3.20 6.49 21.90
CA ARG A 180 2.61 5.31 22.53
C ARG A 180 1.15 5.51 22.89
N ASP A 181 0.85 6.59 23.61
CA ASP A 181 -0.51 6.88 24.05
C ASP A 181 -1.42 7.26 22.88
N TYR A 182 -0.92 8.03 21.91
CA TYR A 182 -1.69 8.38 20.71
C TYR A 182 -2.07 7.14 19.91
N ALA A 183 -1.15 6.20 19.75
CA ALA A 183 -1.38 4.97 18.99
C ALA A 183 -2.40 4.04 19.66
N ILE A 184 -2.31 3.88 20.99
CA ILE A 184 -3.21 3.02 21.77
C ILE A 184 -4.62 3.62 21.84
N LEU A 185 -4.75 4.91 22.20
CA LEU A 185 -6.04 5.60 22.25
C LEU A 185 -6.66 5.75 20.85
N GLY A 186 -5.81 5.95 19.84
CA GLY A 186 -6.18 6.09 18.44
C GLY A 186 -6.70 4.80 17.81
N ALA A 187 -6.46 3.64 18.41
CA ALA A 187 -7.00 2.37 17.91
C ALA A 187 -8.52 2.38 17.82
N GLU A 188 -9.21 3.07 18.74
CA GLU A 188 -10.67 3.13 18.78
C GLU A 188 -11.32 3.71 17.50
N VAL A 189 -10.63 4.57 16.76
CA VAL A 189 -11.18 5.15 15.53
C VAL A 189 -11.50 4.10 14.47
N VAL A 190 -10.85 2.92 14.52
CA VAL A 190 -11.09 1.84 13.55
C VAL A 190 -12.56 1.41 13.52
N ARG A 191 -13.30 1.53 14.63
CA ARG A 191 -14.74 1.22 14.70
C ARG A 191 -15.60 2.15 13.86
N GLN A 192 -15.06 3.32 13.49
CA GLN A 192 -15.73 4.30 12.65
C GLN A 192 -15.28 4.22 11.18
N PHE A 193 -14.38 3.29 10.85
CA PHE A 193 -13.89 3.11 9.49
C PHE A 193 -14.91 2.33 8.63
N PRO A 194 -15.07 2.67 7.34
CA PRO A 194 -15.87 1.87 6.43
C PRO A 194 -15.40 0.42 6.38
N ASP A 195 -16.34 -0.51 6.23
CA ASP A 195 -16.05 -1.96 6.13
C ASP A 195 -15.36 -2.60 7.36
N TYR A 196 -15.30 -1.90 8.50
CA TYR A 196 -14.85 -2.49 9.76
C TYR A 196 -15.85 -3.55 10.25
N PRO A 197 -15.38 -4.68 10.83
CA PRO A 197 -13.98 -5.04 11.09
C PRO A 197 -13.30 -5.88 10.00
N ASP A 198 -14.06 -6.42 9.03
CA ASP A 198 -13.62 -7.54 8.19
C ASP A 198 -12.69 -7.13 7.05
N PHE A 199 -12.79 -5.87 6.61
CA PHE A 199 -12.05 -5.39 5.46
C PHE A 199 -11.32 -4.07 5.75
N VAL A 200 -10.42 -4.13 6.71
CA VAL A 200 -9.51 -3.02 7.02
C VAL A 200 -8.10 -3.54 7.24
N ILE A 201 -7.13 -2.98 6.53
CA ILE A 201 -5.70 -3.19 6.79
C ILE A 201 -5.14 -1.92 7.43
N VAL A 202 -4.50 -2.07 8.59
CA VAL A 202 -4.02 -0.96 9.39
C VAL A 202 -2.50 -0.83 9.26
N GLU A 203 -2.04 0.39 8.97
CA GLU A 203 -0.61 0.68 8.91
C GLU A 203 -0.03 0.92 10.31
N ILE A 204 1.15 0.36 10.56
CA ILE A 204 1.91 0.49 11.81
C ILE A 204 3.26 1.15 11.49
N GLU A 205 3.55 2.25 12.14
CA GLU A 205 4.85 2.94 12.02
C GLU A 205 5.90 2.29 12.91
N THR A 206 7.13 2.12 12.37
CA THR A 206 8.24 1.50 13.10
C THR A 206 9.46 2.40 13.27
N GLN A 207 9.74 3.27 12.29
CA GLN A 207 10.98 4.05 12.26
C GLN A 207 10.77 5.34 11.46
N ARG A 208 11.47 6.39 11.85
CA ARG A 208 11.61 7.65 11.11
C ARG A 208 13.07 7.91 10.77
N GLY A 209 13.28 8.66 9.69
CA GLY A 209 14.60 8.96 9.19
C GLY A 209 15.21 7.83 8.35
N CYS A 210 16.36 8.11 7.76
CA CYS A 210 17.04 7.20 6.86
C CYS A 210 18.43 6.84 7.41
N PRO A 211 18.70 5.57 7.80
CA PRO A 211 20.00 5.16 8.33
C PRO A 211 21.17 5.44 7.39
N LYS A 212 20.97 5.30 6.07
CA LYS A 212 21.98 5.69 5.06
C LYS A 212 22.32 7.18 5.14
N ALA A 213 21.31 8.03 5.35
CA ALA A 213 21.54 9.48 5.39
C ALA A 213 22.40 9.93 6.57
N MET A 214 22.42 9.16 7.66
CA MET A 214 23.26 9.42 8.82
C MET A 214 24.76 9.20 8.51
N GLY A 215 25.08 8.30 7.56
CA GLY A 215 26.48 8.02 7.17
C GLY A 215 26.98 8.93 6.04
N ILE A 216 26.33 8.83 4.89
CA ILE A 216 26.83 9.46 3.63
C ILE A 216 25.82 10.42 2.98
N GLY A 217 24.80 10.83 3.69
CA GLY A 217 23.69 11.64 3.17
C GLY A 217 22.63 10.83 2.44
N GLY A 218 21.46 11.45 2.27
CA GLY A 218 20.31 10.86 1.58
C GLY A 218 20.43 10.88 0.07
N CYS A 219 19.51 10.20 -0.61
CA CYS A 219 19.35 10.34 -2.05
C CYS A 219 18.96 11.78 -2.41
N SER A 220 19.42 12.28 -3.57
CA SER A 220 19.29 13.69 -3.95
C SER A 220 17.86 14.24 -3.90
N PHE A 221 16.86 13.40 -4.20
CA PHE A 221 15.45 13.76 -4.29
C PHE A 221 14.66 13.52 -3.00
N CYS A 222 15.24 12.81 -2.02
CA CYS A 222 14.50 12.29 -0.88
C CYS A 222 14.21 13.35 0.19
N THR A 223 12.96 13.46 0.61
CA THR A 223 12.53 14.38 1.66
C THR A 223 12.68 13.80 3.07
N GLU A 224 12.88 12.49 3.21
CA GLU A 224 12.98 11.83 4.52
C GLU A 224 14.09 12.42 5.40
N PRO A 225 15.35 12.61 4.90
CA PRO A 225 16.39 13.24 5.71
C PRO A 225 16.20 14.73 5.93
N VAL A 226 15.34 15.38 5.14
CA VAL A 226 15.00 16.79 5.31
C VAL A 226 14.03 16.97 6.47
N ARG A 227 13.08 16.05 6.58
CA ARG A 227 12.07 16.04 7.67
C ARG A 227 12.68 15.56 8.98
N TYR A 228 13.33 14.41 8.92
CA TYR A 228 13.87 13.74 10.09
C TYR A 228 15.39 13.72 10.01
N ARG A 229 16.02 14.62 10.76
CA ARG A 229 17.47 14.80 10.77
C ARG A 229 18.21 13.68 11.49
N VAL A 230 17.48 12.90 12.29
CA VAL A 230 17.98 11.74 13.04
C VAL A 230 17.15 10.51 12.73
N VAL A 231 17.75 9.33 12.93
CA VAL A 231 17.01 8.08 12.85
C VAL A 231 16.45 7.77 14.24
N GLU A 232 15.14 7.64 14.29
CA GLU A 232 14.43 7.22 15.49
C GLU A 232 13.76 5.87 15.25
N ASN A 233 14.06 4.90 16.11
CA ASN A 233 13.40 3.60 16.12
C ASN A 233 12.32 3.61 17.19
N ARG A 234 11.10 3.26 16.83
CA ARG A 234 10.02 3.09 17.78
C ARG A 234 10.28 1.86 18.65
N PRO A 235 10.09 1.90 19.98
CA PRO A 235 10.28 0.75 20.85
C PRO A 235 9.42 -0.44 20.44
N ILE A 236 9.98 -1.66 20.42
CA ILE A 236 9.28 -2.90 20.07
C ILE A 236 8.01 -3.07 20.90
N LYS A 237 8.10 -2.81 22.21
CA LYS A 237 6.97 -2.91 23.14
C LYS A 237 5.79 -2.07 22.69
N ASP A 238 6.03 -0.82 22.29
CA ASP A 238 4.98 0.13 21.92
C ASP A 238 4.29 -0.26 20.60
N ILE A 239 5.05 -0.82 19.65
CA ILE A 239 4.51 -1.36 18.40
C ILE A 239 3.62 -2.57 18.68
N VAL A 240 4.09 -3.49 19.50
CA VAL A 240 3.37 -4.72 19.88
C VAL A 240 2.09 -4.39 20.65
N GLU A 241 2.13 -3.42 21.57
CA GLU A 241 0.96 -2.95 22.32
C GLU A 241 -0.09 -2.29 21.41
N GLU A 242 0.32 -1.48 20.42
CA GLU A 242 -0.58 -0.90 19.43
C GLU A 242 -1.29 -1.99 18.60
N VAL A 243 -0.53 -2.95 18.08
CA VAL A 243 -1.12 -4.08 17.34
C VAL A 243 -2.08 -4.87 18.24
N GLY A 244 -1.72 -5.11 19.49
CA GLY A 244 -2.61 -5.77 20.46
C GLY A 244 -3.89 -4.99 20.74
N ALA A 245 -3.84 -3.66 20.82
CA ALA A 245 -5.02 -2.80 20.98
C ALA A 245 -5.95 -2.91 19.77
N LEU A 246 -5.42 -2.80 18.57
CA LEU A 246 -6.17 -2.94 17.32
C LEU A 246 -6.74 -4.38 17.15
N TYR A 247 -5.97 -5.39 17.50
CA TYR A 247 -6.40 -6.80 17.40
C TYR A 247 -7.57 -7.11 18.34
N ARG A 248 -7.56 -6.57 19.57
CA ARG A 248 -8.70 -6.67 20.51
C ARG A 248 -9.96 -6.01 19.97
N LEU A 249 -9.82 -4.98 19.14
CA LEU A 249 -10.91 -4.32 18.43
C LEU A 249 -11.36 -5.07 17.15
N GLY A 250 -10.84 -6.24 16.85
CA GLY A 250 -11.25 -7.05 15.70
C GLY A 250 -10.41 -6.91 14.45
N VAL A 251 -9.41 -6.03 14.41
CA VAL A 251 -8.51 -5.91 13.26
C VAL A 251 -7.70 -7.19 13.08
N ARG A 252 -7.61 -7.69 11.84
CA ARG A 252 -6.88 -8.92 11.48
C ARG A 252 -5.83 -8.72 10.40
N HIS A 253 -5.73 -7.52 9.84
CA HIS A 253 -4.83 -7.21 8.74
C HIS A 253 -3.95 -6.02 9.10
N PHE A 254 -2.63 -6.23 9.05
CA PHE A 254 -1.64 -5.24 9.45
C PHE A 254 -0.57 -5.09 8.39
N ARG A 255 -0.11 -3.86 8.22
CA ARG A 255 1.10 -3.54 7.47
C ARG A 255 2.08 -2.80 8.37
N VAL A 256 3.24 -3.40 8.58
CA VAL A 256 4.36 -2.80 9.30
C VAL A 256 5.13 -1.93 8.31
N GLY A 257 4.90 -0.64 8.36
CA GLY A 257 5.34 0.33 7.37
C GLY A 257 5.96 1.59 7.96
N ARG A 258 5.91 2.67 7.19
CA ARG A 258 6.43 4.00 7.56
C ARG A 258 7.89 3.98 7.99
N GLN A 259 8.70 3.13 7.36
CA GLN A 259 10.15 3.11 7.53
C GLN A 259 10.83 3.21 6.15
N SER A 260 12.04 3.74 6.15
CA SER A 260 12.86 3.78 4.95
C SER A 260 13.38 2.40 4.54
N CYS A 261 13.60 1.51 5.53
CA CYS A 261 14.06 0.14 5.31
C CYS A 261 13.76 -0.74 6.52
N ILE A 262 12.92 -1.78 6.35
CA ILE A 262 12.62 -2.73 7.44
C ILE A 262 13.86 -3.53 7.88
N PHE A 263 14.78 -3.83 6.97
CA PHE A 263 16.04 -4.52 7.29
C PHE A 263 17.01 -3.64 8.09
N SER A 264 16.72 -2.34 8.21
CA SER A 264 17.51 -1.40 9.03
C SER A 264 16.81 -0.99 10.32
N TYR A 265 15.72 -1.65 10.71
CA TYR A 265 15.08 -1.39 12.00
C TYR A 265 16.02 -1.79 13.15
N MET A 266 16.32 -0.82 14.03
CA MET A 266 17.33 -0.96 15.10
C MET A 266 18.70 -1.45 14.61
N ALA A 267 19.06 -1.14 13.36
CA ALA A 267 20.36 -1.45 12.81
C ALA A 267 21.47 -0.60 13.46
N ARG A 268 22.68 -1.15 13.50
CA ARG A 268 23.86 -0.42 13.95
C ARG A 268 24.43 0.39 12.78
N PRO A 269 24.73 1.69 12.98
CA PRO A 269 25.40 2.48 11.94
C PRO A 269 26.76 1.88 11.58
N ASP A 270 27.04 1.77 10.28
CA ASP A 270 28.34 1.34 9.74
C ASP A 270 28.54 1.95 8.34
N GLY A 271 29.22 3.07 8.27
CA GLY A 271 29.52 3.77 7.01
C GLY A 271 28.29 4.00 6.11
N ARG A 272 28.36 3.49 4.87
CA ARG A 272 27.29 3.64 3.87
C ARG A 272 26.09 2.76 4.13
N VAL A 273 26.30 1.57 4.66
CA VAL A 273 25.27 0.54 4.80
C VAL A 273 25.21 0.10 6.26
N PRO A 274 24.11 0.34 6.96
CA PRO A 274 23.99 -0.06 8.36
C PRO A 274 23.96 -1.58 8.51
N VAL A 275 24.56 -2.10 9.59
CA VAL A 275 24.52 -3.53 9.93
C VAL A 275 23.12 -3.90 10.42
N PRO A 276 22.41 -4.82 9.79
CA PRO A 276 21.08 -5.25 10.21
C PRO A 276 21.06 -5.87 11.61
N ASN A 277 19.89 -5.83 12.25
CA ASN A 277 19.64 -6.43 13.57
C ASN A 277 18.55 -7.51 13.47
N PRO A 278 18.88 -8.77 13.13
CA PRO A 278 17.92 -9.86 13.00
C PRO A 278 17.15 -10.15 14.30
N GLU A 279 17.80 -9.99 15.45
CA GLU A 279 17.20 -10.24 16.76
C GLU A 279 16.07 -9.25 17.05
N ALA A 280 16.23 -7.98 16.66
CA ALA A 280 15.19 -6.97 16.82
C ALA A 280 13.96 -7.28 15.94
N ILE A 281 14.17 -7.72 14.70
CA ILE A 281 13.09 -8.14 13.79
C ILE A 281 12.39 -9.39 14.30
N GLU A 282 13.13 -10.42 14.70
CA GLU A 282 12.57 -11.65 15.30
C GLU A 282 11.70 -11.30 16.51
N LYS A 283 12.21 -10.49 17.45
CA LYS A 283 11.50 -10.06 18.65
C LYS A 283 10.24 -9.26 18.33
N LEU A 284 10.31 -8.35 17.35
CA LEU A 284 9.17 -7.53 16.93
C LEU A 284 8.05 -8.41 16.37
N PHE A 285 8.34 -9.25 15.39
CA PHE A 285 7.34 -10.05 14.70
C PHE A 285 6.80 -11.20 15.57
N ALA A 286 7.63 -11.80 16.40
CA ALA A 286 7.20 -12.76 17.41
C ALA A 286 6.25 -12.10 18.43
N GLY A 287 6.58 -10.90 18.91
CA GLY A 287 5.72 -10.13 19.81
C GLY A 287 4.36 -9.78 19.18
N ILE A 288 4.35 -9.34 17.92
CA ILE A 288 3.11 -9.09 17.18
C ILE A 288 2.27 -10.37 17.09
N ARG A 289 2.86 -11.50 16.70
CA ARG A 289 2.15 -12.76 16.55
C ARG A 289 1.63 -13.30 17.89
N SER A 290 2.36 -13.07 18.98
CA SER A 290 1.94 -13.45 20.34
C SER A 290 0.67 -12.73 20.79
N LEU A 291 0.53 -11.41 20.53
CA LEU A 291 -0.67 -10.65 20.89
C LEU A 291 -1.79 -10.76 19.83
N ALA A 292 -1.45 -11.12 18.61
CA ALA A 292 -2.39 -11.25 17.49
C ALA A 292 -2.24 -12.63 16.80
N PRO A 293 -2.54 -13.76 17.50
CA PRO A 293 -2.27 -15.11 16.99
C PRO A 293 -3.03 -15.45 15.71
N ASN A 294 -4.29 -14.96 15.56
CA ASN A 294 -5.17 -15.23 14.43
C ASN A 294 -5.20 -14.09 13.41
N LEU A 295 -4.17 -13.27 13.32
CA LEU A 295 -4.10 -12.27 12.25
C LEU A 295 -4.06 -12.97 10.88
N ARG A 296 -4.72 -12.34 9.88
CA ARG A 296 -4.86 -12.87 8.52
C ARG A 296 -3.85 -12.28 7.54
N THR A 297 -3.42 -11.03 7.79
CA THR A 297 -2.38 -10.38 6.98
C THR A 297 -1.37 -9.69 7.91
N LEU A 298 -0.09 -9.99 7.70
CA LEU A 298 1.01 -9.26 8.31
C LEU A 298 2.08 -9.06 7.24
N HIS A 299 2.10 -7.86 6.68
CA HIS A 299 3.01 -7.47 5.61
C HIS A 299 3.95 -6.35 6.07
N VAL A 300 5.03 -6.18 5.35
CA VAL A 300 6.00 -5.09 5.54
C VAL A 300 6.02 -4.17 4.32
N ASP A 301 6.88 -3.16 4.35
CA ASP A 301 7.05 -2.19 3.27
C ASP A 301 8.50 -2.18 2.73
N ASN A 302 9.13 -1.01 2.68
CA ASN A 302 10.38 -0.75 1.99
C ASN A 302 11.59 -1.51 2.56
N ALA A 303 12.53 -1.80 1.68
CA ALA A 303 13.87 -2.26 2.03
C ALA A 303 14.95 -1.59 1.15
N ASN A 304 16.14 -1.43 1.71
CA ASN A 304 17.31 -0.99 0.96
C ASN A 304 18.06 -2.24 0.44
N PRO A 305 18.13 -2.46 -0.89
CA PRO A 305 18.80 -3.64 -1.43
C PRO A 305 20.30 -3.69 -1.12
N ALA A 306 20.97 -2.55 -0.93
CA ALA A 306 22.37 -2.55 -0.51
C ALA A 306 22.57 -3.18 0.88
N VAL A 307 21.62 -3.00 1.81
CA VAL A 307 21.67 -3.67 3.12
C VAL A 307 21.62 -5.18 2.96
N ILE A 308 20.70 -5.66 2.12
CA ILE A 308 20.51 -7.11 1.88
C ILE A 308 21.73 -7.72 1.20
N ALA A 309 22.29 -7.04 0.20
CA ALA A 309 23.43 -7.55 -0.56
C ALA A 309 24.74 -7.53 0.23
N ASN A 310 24.95 -6.53 1.11
CA ASN A 310 26.20 -6.40 1.88
C ASN A 310 26.18 -7.26 3.17
N TYR A 311 25.00 -7.63 3.67
CA TYR A 311 24.84 -8.47 4.88
C TYR A 311 23.89 -9.64 4.59
N PRO A 312 24.29 -10.60 3.73
CA PRO A 312 23.40 -11.67 3.25
C PRO A 312 22.95 -12.64 4.35
N ASP A 313 23.79 -12.93 5.33
CA ASP A 313 23.48 -13.85 6.42
C ASP A 313 22.43 -13.24 7.38
N GLU A 314 22.65 -12.01 7.84
CA GLU A 314 21.70 -11.27 8.66
C GLU A 314 20.39 -11.05 7.93
N SER A 315 20.47 -10.69 6.64
CA SER A 315 19.29 -10.48 5.80
C SER A 315 18.50 -11.75 5.55
N THR A 316 19.18 -12.90 5.41
CA THR A 316 18.54 -14.22 5.33
C THR A 316 17.78 -14.53 6.62
N ARG A 317 18.36 -14.25 7.79
CA ARG A 317 17.69 -14.42 9.09
C ARG A 317 16.46 -13.52 9.21
N ILE A 318 16.57 -12.26 8.81
CA ILE A 318 15.43 -11.32 8.77
C ILE A 318 14.34 -11.83 7.82
N ALA A 319 14.67 -12.21 6.58
CA ALA A 319 13.70 -12.73 5.63
C ALA A 319 12.98 -13.98 6.14
N LYS A 320 13.70 -14.90 6.78
CA LYS A 320 13.11 -16.09 7.44
C LYS A 320 12.17 -15.71 8.57
N ALA A 321 12.50 -14.71 9.39
CA ALA A 321 11.61 -14.21 10.44
C ALA A 321 10.34 -13.57 9.86
N LEU A 322 10.46 -12.76 8.79
CA LEU A 322 9.32 -12.17 8.09
C LEU A 322 8.39 -13.22 7.48
N ILE A 323 8.92 -14.37 7.03
CA ILE A 323 8.14 -15.50 6.52
C ILE A 323 7.49 -16.28 7.67
N LYS A 324 8.24 -16.57 8.73
CA LYS A 324 7.78 -17.36 9.88
C LYS A 324 6.57 -16.73 10.58
N TYR A 325 6.59 -15.42 10.76
CA TYR A 325 5.56 -14.68 11.50
C TYR A 325 4.58 -13.92 10.59
N GLY A 326 5.00 -13.62 9.37
CA GLY A 326 4.20 -12.91 8.37
C GLY A 326 3.20 -13.79 7.64
N THR A 327 2.72 -13.29 6.52
CA THR A 327 1.75 -13.99 5.66
C THR A 327 2.15 -13.89 4.19
N PRO A 328 1.75 -14.86 3.34
CA PRO A 328 2.09 -14.84 1.92
C PRO A 328 1.52 -13.62 1.17
N GLY A 329 2.18 -13.25 0.08
CA GLY A 329 1.87 -12.05 -0.69
C GLY A 329 2.59 -10.80 -0.17
N ASN A 330 3.52 -10.99 0.76
CA ASN A 330 4.32 -9.91 1.32
C ASN A 330 5.35 -9.39 0.32
N VAL A 331 5.56 -8.08 0.28
CA VAL A 331 6.44 -7.41 -0.68
C VAL A 331 7.29 -6.36 0.01
N VAL A 332 8.60 -6.45 -0.16
CA VAL A 332 9.53 -5.39 0.22
C VAL A 332 9.95 -4.58 -1.01
N ALA A 333 9.66 -3.28 -0.99
CA ALA A 333 9.92 -2.40 -2.12
C ALA A 333 11.36 -1.85 -2.07
N PHE A 334 12.16 -2.20 -3.08
CA PHE A 334 13.55 -1.76 -3.23
C PHE A 334 13.66 -0.40 -3.90
N GLY A 335 14.50 0.47 -3.38
CA GLY A 335 14.88 1.72 -4.01
C GLY A 335 16.13 1.56 -4.88
N LEU A 336 15.97 1.05 -6.13
CA LEU A 336 17.01 1.06 -7.14
C LEU A 336 17.13 2.43 -7.81
N GLU A 337 15.99 2.97 -8.20
CA GLU A 337 15.75 4.24 -8.89
C GLU A 337 16.35 4.33 -10.30
N SER A 338 17.62 3.93 -10.50
CA SER A 338 18.27 3.84 -11.82
C SER A 338 19.39 2.80 -11.81
N ALA A 339 19.47 2.00 -12.87
CA ALA A 339 20.58 1.05 -13.06
C ALA A 339 21.82 1.69 -13.70
N ASP A 340 21.80 3.00 -14.04
CA ASP A 340 22.97 3.70 -14.57
C ASP A 340 23.90 4.13 -13.42
N PRO A 341 25.14 3.60 -13.35
CA PRO A 341 26.06 3.91 -12.26
C PRO A 341 26.46 5.40 -12.20
N LYS A 342 26.41 6.12 -13.33
CA LYS A 342 26.70 7.56 -13.35
C LYS A 342 25.56 8.37 -12.76
N VAL A 343 24.32 7.96 -13.00
CA VAL A 343 23.12 8.54 -12.39
C VAL A 343 23.07 8.20 -10.91
N ALA A 344 23.33 6.94 -10.55
CA ALA A 344 23.35 6.48 -9.16
C ALA A 344 24.37 7.25 -8.32
N LYS A 345 25.59 7.43 -8.81
CA LYS A 345 26.65 8.17 -8.12
C LYS A 345 26.29 9.64 -7.92
N LEU A 346 25.82 10.36 -8.98
CA LEU A 346 25.49 11.78 -8.88
C LEU A 346 24.35 12.05 -7.91
N ASN A 347 23.36 11.16 -7.90
CA ASN A 347 22.15 11.32 -7.09
C ASN A 347 22.24 10.61 -5.73
N ASN A 348 23.41 10.09 -5.37
CA ASN A 348 23.65 9.35 -4.13
C ASN A 348 22.54 8.30 -3.87
N LEU A 349 22.23 7.43 -4.88
CA LEU A 349 21.18 6.44 -4.76
C LEU A 349 21.53 5.34 -3.75
N ASN A 350 20.49 4.60 -3.29
CA ASN A 350 20.63 3.61 -2.22
C ASN A 350 21.55 2.45 -2.59
N ALA A 351 21.40 1.92 -3.81
CA ALA A 351 22.07 0.70 -4.24
C ALA A 351 22.49 0.78 -5.71
N THR A 352 23.45 -0.02 -6.07
CA THR A 352 23.83 -0.32 -7.44
C THR A 352 22.90 -1.35 -8.05
N ALA A 353 22.96 -1.53 -9.36
CA ALA A 353 22.24 -2.59 -10.06
C ALA A 353 22.64 -3.99 -9.56
N GLU A 354 23.95 -4.23 -9.34
CA GLU A 354 24.42 -5.52 -8.85
C GLU A 354 24.00 -5.81 -7.40
N GLU A 355 24.09 -4.83 -6.49
CA GLU A 355 23.56 -4.99 -5.13
C GLU A 355 22.05 -5.29 -5.17
N THR A 356 21.30 -4.65 -6.07
CA THR A 356 19.87 -4.90 -6.24
C THR A 356 19.62 -6.30 -6.81
N TYR A 357 20.45 -6.77 -7.75
CA TYR A 357 20.34 -8.11 -8.30
C TYR A 357 20.54 -9.18 -7.22
N GLU A 358 21.61 -9.07 -6.42
CA GLU A 358 21.88 -10.02 -5.32
C GLU A 358 20.77 -10.01 -4.25
N ALA A 359 20.25 -8.84 -3.92
CA ALA A 359 19.11 -8.74 -3.00
C ALA A 359 17.84 -9.40 -3.56
N VAL A 360 17.56 -9.25 -4.87
CA VAL A 360 16.44 -9.93 -5.53
C VAL A 360 16.64 -11.43 -5.51
N ARG A 361 17.85 -11.92 -5.83
CA ARG A 361 18.20 -13.34 -5.81
C ARG A 361 17.98 -13.95 -4.44
N LEU A 362 18.52 -13.33 -3.38
CA LEU A 362 18.37 -13.79 -2.00
C LEU A 362 16.89 -13.90 -1.59
N LEU A 363 16.09 -12.87 -1.86
CA LEU A 363 14.67 -12.92 -1.50
C LEU A 363 13.88 -13.95 -2.31
N ASN A 364 14.24 -14.21 -3.56
CA ASN A 364 13.64 -15.28 -4.36
C ASN A 364 13.96 -16.67 -3.80
N GLU A 365 15.21 -16.87 -3.38
CA GLU A 365 15.66 -18.13 -2.78
C GLU A 365 14.91 -18.44 -1.48
N VAL A 366 14.79 -17.44 -0.60
CA VAL A 366 14.17 -17.61 0.72
C VAL A 366 12.64 -17.54 0.67
N GLY A 367 12.07 -16.61 -0.11
CA GLY A 367 10.66 -16.24 -0.07
C GLY A 367 9.85 -16.56 -1.34
N GLY A 368 10.48 -17.09 -2.38
CA GLY A 368 9.82 -17.37 -3.68
C GLY A 368 8.82 -18.52 -3.66
N LYS A 369 8.85 -19.39 -2.66
CA LYS A 369 7.88 -20.47 -2.48
C LYS A 369 6.46 -19.92 -2.33
N ARG A 370 5.49 -20.61 -2.94
CA ARG A 370 4.07 -20.25 -2.86
C ARG A 370 3.47 -20.65 -1.52
N GLY A 371 2.76 -19.74 -0.91
CA GLY A 371 2.03 -19.95 0.32
C GLY A 371 0.57 -20.38 0.10
N PRO A 372 -0.18 -20.64 1.19
CA PRO A 372 -1.53 -21.21 1.13
C PRO A 372 -2.57 -20.30 0.46
N ASN A 373 -2.35 -18.98 0.39
CA ASN A 373 -3.26 -18.05 -0.29
C ASN A 373 -3.03 -17.95 -1.81
N GLY A 374 -2.13 -18.76 -2.37
CA GLY A 374 -1.79 -18.75 -3.79
C GLY A 374 -0.66 -17.78 -4.19
N MET A 375 -0.16 -16.96 -3.28
CA MET A 375 0.93 -16.02 -3.52
C MET A 375 2.27 -16.51 -2.92
N PRO A 376 3.43 -16.12 -3.48
CA PRO A 376 4.72 -16.32 -2.82
C PRO A 376 4.78 -15.68 -1.44
N TRP A 377 5.62 -16.22 -0.56
CA TRP A 377 5.72 -15.74 0.82
C TRP A 377 6.26 -14.32 0.92
N LEU A 378 7.40 -14.04 0.30
CA LEU A 378 8.08 -12.75 0.37
C LEU A 378 8.84 -12.49 -0.92
N LEU A 379 8.52 -11.41 -1.61
CA LEU A 379 9.19 -11.03 -2.85
C LEU A 379 9.62 -9.56 -2.85
N PRO A 380 10.64 -9.21 -3.64
CA PRO A 380 10.99 -7.81 -3.87
C PRO A 380 9.98 -7.13 -4.79
N GLY A 381 9.79 -5.83 -4.56
CA GLY A 381 9.33 -4.87 -5.56
C GLY A 381 10.49 -3.98 -5.96
N ILE A 382 10.43 -3.31 -7.12
CA ILE A 382 11.48 -2.37 -7.57
C ILE A 382 10.86 -1.01 -7.85
N ASN A 383 11.40 0.03 -7.23
CA ASN A 383 11.09 1.42 -7.56
C ASN A 383 12.12 1.96 -8.55
N ILE A 384 11.62 2.66 -9.58
CA ILE A 384 12.40 3.34 -10.59
C ILE A 384 11.92 4.79 -10.66
N ILE A 385 12.87 5.72 -10.71
CA ILE A 385 12.60 7.15 -10.88
C ILE A 385 13.27 7.62 -12.16
N PHE A 386 12.46 8.09 -13.09
CA PHE A 386 12.93 8.70 -14.32
C PHE A 386 12.96 10.24 -14.23
N GLY A 387 13.87 10.85 -14.96
CA GLY A 387 14.05 12.31 -15.01
C GLY A 387 15.15 12.83 -14.08
N LEU A 388 15.92 11.94 -13.46
CA LEU A 388 17.02 12.33 -12.57
C LEU A 388 18.13 13.09 -13.33
N PRO A 389 18.87 14.00 -12.65
CA PRO A 389 20.06 14.62 -13.22
C PRO A 389 21.04 13.59 -13.79
N ARG A 390 21.65 13.95 -14.92
CA ARG A 390 22.59 13.11 -15.68
C ARG A 390 21.99 11.92 -16.44
N GLU A 391 20.70 11.70 -16.42
CA GLU A 391 20.10 10.70 -17.29
C GLU A 391 20.29 11.01 -18.77
N THR A 392 20.56 9.97 -19.54
CA THR A 392 20.67 9.96 -21.02
C THR A 392 19.80 8.80 -21.54
N ARG A 393 19.63 8.69 -22.86
CA ARG A 393 18.96 7.53 -23.46
C ARG A 393 19.56 6.20 -22.98
N LYS A 394 20.88 6.15 -22.78
CA LYS A 394 21.59 4.97 -22.27
C LYS A 394 21.15 4.60 -20.85
N SER A 395 20.81 5.54 -20.00
CA SER A 395 20.35 5.29 -18.62
C SER A 395 19.04 4.52 -18.60
N TYR A 396 18.11 4.88 -19.49
CA TYR A 396 16.84 4.15 -19.64
C TYR A 396 17.05 2.75 -20.17
N GLU A 397 17.93 2.59 -21.16
CA GLU A 397 18.28 1.27 -21.70
C GLU A 397 18.94 0.37 -20.64
N LEU A 398 19.91 0.88 -19.87
CA LEU A 398 20.54 0.14 -18.78
C LEU A 398 19.52 -0.34 -17.75
N THR A 399 18.56 0.51 -17.38
CA THR A 399 17.49 0.14 -16.45
C THR A 399 16.56 -0.93 -17.03
N PHE A 400 16.23 -0.82 -18.32
CA PHE A 400 15.45 -1.86 -19.00
C PHE A 400 16.20 -3.18 -19.07
N GLN A 401 17.48 -3.18 -19.45
CA GLN A 401 18.31 -4.39 -19.54
C GLN A 401 18.50 -5.06 -18.18
N PHE A 402 18.66 -4.27 -17.12
CA PHE A 402 18.67 -4.80 -15.75
C PHE A 402 17.38 -5.57 -15.41
N LEU A 403 16.22 -4.98 -15.67
CA LEU A 403 14.94 -5.65 -15.43
C LEU A 403 14.75 -6.89 -16.31
N LYS A 404 15.23 -6.83 -17.55
CA LYS A 404 15.19 -7.96 -18.46
C LYS A 404 16.08 -9.10 -17.97
N ARG A 405 17.29 -8.81 -17.48
CA ARG A 405 18.18 -9.80 -16.85
C ARG A 405 17.47 -10.53 -15.69
N LEU A 406 16.80 -9.81 -14.79
CA LEU A 406 16.04 -10.45 -13.70
C LEU A 406 14.98 -11.42 -14.24
N LEU A 407 14.28 -11.02 -15.31
CA LEU A 407 13.27 -11.87 -15.94
C LEU A 407 13.93 -13.09 -16.62
N ASP A 408 15.00 -12.89 -17.39
CA ASP A 408 15.67 -13.96 -18.13
C ASP A 408 16.31 -15.00 -17.19
N ASP A 409 16.85 -14.56 -16.05
CA ASP A 409 17.42 -15.42 -15.00
C ASP A 409 16.37 -16.13 -14.13
N GLY A 410 15.09 -16.02 -14.46
CA GLY A 410 14.02 -16.73 -13.75
C GLY A 410 13.57 -16.09 -12.45
N LEU A 411 14.12 -14.95 -12.06
CA LEU A 411 13.80 -14.28 -10.82
C LEU A 411 12.42 -13.62 -10.85
N MET A 412 11.74 -13.60 -9.70
CA MET A 412 10.44 -13.00 -9.53
C MET A 412 10.56 -11.63 -8.85
N VAL A 413 9.94 -10.63 -9.46
CA VAL A 413 9.71 -9.29 -8.90
C VAL A 413 8.21 -9.05 -8.87
N ARG A 414 7.66 -8.81 -7.66
CA ARG A 414 6.21 -8.67 -7.50
C ARG A 414 5.67 -7.39 -8.13
N ARG A 415 6.44 -6.33 -8.15
CA ARG A 415 6.01 -5.02 -8.62
C ARG A 415 7.17 -4.20 -9.14
N ILE A 416 7.00 -3.60 -10.32
CA ILE A 416 7.89 -2.56 -10.83
C ILE A 416 7.13 -1.25 -10.81
N ASN A 417 7.56 -0.31 -9.96
CA ASN A 417 6.94 0.99 -9.80
C ASN A 417 7.78 2.05 -10.50
N ILE A 418 7.24 2.65 -11.56
CA ILE A 418 7.95 3.64 -12.38
C ILE A 418 7.35 5.01 -12.13
N ARG A 419 8.18 5.90 -11.60
CA ARG A 419 7.82 7.29 -11.26
C ARG A 419 8.64 8.28 -12.06
N GLN A 420 8.22 9.52 -12.01
CA GLN A 420 9.00 10.67 -12.44
C GLN A 420 9.50 11.40 -11.20
N VAL A 421 10.71 11.95 -11.29
CA VAL A 421 11.31 12.70 -10.19
C VAL A 421 10.51 13.97 -9.90
N VAL A 422 10.36 14.29 -8.64
CA VAL A 422 9.78 15.54 -8.13
C VAL A 422 10.85 16.27 -7.34
N VAL A 423 10.94 17.57 -7.55
CA VAL A 423 11.93 18.42 -6.87
C VAL A 423 11.28 19.10 -5.67
N PHE A 424 11.73 18.77 -4.47
CA PHE A 424 11.26 19.39 -3.24
C PHE A 424 12.30 20.38 -2.67
N PRO A 425 11.84 21.51 -2.10
CA PRO A 425 12.71 22.41 -1.36
C PRO A 425 13.45 21.69 -0.22
N GLY A 426 14.69 22.12 0.05
CA GLY A 426 15.53 21.55 1.10
C GLY A 426 16.24 20.24 0.71
N THR A 427 15.87 19.59 -0.39
CA THR A 427 16.59 18.41 -0.89
C THR A 427 17.84 18.80 -1.69
N PRO A 428 18.90 17.96 -1.76
CA PRO A 428 20.04 18.23 -2.63
C PRO A 428 19.63 18.45 -4.10
N LEU A 429 18.58 17.79 -4.56
CA LEU A 429 18.05 17.95 -5.92
C LEU A 429 17.51 19.38 -6.18
N TRP A 430 17.06 20.10 -5.17
CA TRP A 430 16.62 21.50 -5.32
C TRP A 430 17.71 22.38 -5.91
N HIS A 431 18.95 22.16 -5.51
CA HIS A 431 20.12 22.88 -6.04
C HIS A 431 20.55 22.43 -7.45
N MET A 432 20.01 21.29 -7.90
CA MET A 432 20.23 20.72 -9.23
C MET A 432 18.97 20.71 -10.11
N ARG A 433 17.93 21.46 -9.74
CA ARG A 433 16.61 21.40 -10.41
C ARG A 433 16.68 21.65 -11.92
N ASP A 434 17.57 22.50 -12.37
CA ASP A 434 17.77 22.80 -13.79
C ASP A 434 18.34 21.61 -14.59
N ARG A 435 18.91 20.62 -13.91
CA ARG A 435 19.45 19.38 -14.49
C ARG A 435 18.44 18.24 -14.56
N VAL A 436 17.24 18.44 -14.03
CA VAL A 436 16.14 17.46 -14.10
C VAL A 436 15.69 17.28 -15.56
N LYS A 437 15.43 16.02 -15.96
CA LYS A 437 15.21 15.65 -17.36
C LYS A 437 13.76 15.31 -17.69
N THR A 438 12.84 15.44 -16.75
CA THR A 438 11.44 14.98 -16.88
C THR A 438 10.79 15.51 -18.15
N GLU A 439 10.81 16.83 -18.37
CA GLU A 439 10.20 17.44 -19.57
C GLU A 439 10.99 17.14 -20.84
N LYS A 440 12.33 17.28 -20.79
CA LYS A 440 13.20 17.01 -21.94
C LYS A 440 13.08 15.56 -22.43
N HIS A 441 12.90 14.60 -21.51
CA HIS A 441 12.84 13.18 -21.83
C HIS A 441 11.41 12.61 -21.82
N LYS A 442 10.37 13.43 -21.85
CA LYS A 442 8.97 13.00 -21.72
C LYS A 442 8.58 11.84 -22.67
N LYS A 443 8.93 11.96 -23.96
CA LYS A 443 8.68 10.87 -24.94
C LYS A 443 9.48 9.62 -24.64
N LEU A 444 10.73 9.77 -24.20
CA LEU A 444 11.62 8.67 -23.85
C LEU A 444 11.10 7.92 -22.59
N ILE A 445 10.68 8.66 -21.58
CA ILE A 445 10.05 8.12 -20.38
C ILE A 445 8.80 7.30 -20.74
N GLN A 446 7.92 7.85 -21.59
CA GLN A 446 6.72 7.14 -22.05
C GLN A 446 7.06 5.86 -22.82
N HIS A 447 8.05 5.92 -23.70
CA HIS A 447 8.52 4.76 -24.47
C HIS A 447 9.01 3.65 -23.54
N TYR A 448 9.92 3.94 -22.59
CA TYR A 448 10.44 2.90 -21.69
C TYR A 448 9.40 2.43 -20.67
N LYS A 449 8.48 3.30 -20.21
CA LYS A 449 7.33 2.84 -19.43
C LYS A 449 6.51 1.81 -20.19
N TYR A 450 6.19 2.08 -21.45
CA TYR A 450 5.47 1.14 -22.30
C TYR A 450 6.24 -0.17 -22.46
N LYS A 451 7.51 -0.08 -22.84
CA LYS A 451 8.40 -1.25 -23.06
C LYS A 451 8.50 -2.13 -21.82
N ILE A 452 8.77 -1.56 -20.64
CA ILE A 452 8.83 -2.29 -19.38
C ILE A 452 7.49 -2.97 -19.06
N ARG A 453 6.36 -2.29 -19.28
CA ARG A 453 5.04 -2.85 -19.01
C ARG A 453 4.74 -4.08 -19.87
N HIS A 454 5.13 -4.06 -21.14
CA HIS A 454 4.83 -5.14 -22.09
C HIS A 454 5.84 -6.28 -22.02
N GLU A 455 7.12 -5.95 -21.99
CA GLU A 455 8.19 -6.94 -22.15
C GLU A 455 8.68 -7.51 -20.81
N ILE A 456 8.39 -6.84 -19.67
CA ILE A 456 8.83 -7.28 -18.36
C ILE A 456 7.64 -7.57 -17.42
N ASP A 457 6.75 -6.59 -17.18
CA ASP A 457 5.68 -6.75 -16.17
C ASP A 457 4.73 -7.92 -16.50
N LEU A 458 4.31 -8.04 -17.76
CA LEU A 458 3.36 -9.09 -18.15
C LEU A 458 3.97 -10.50 -18.08
N PRO A 459 5.18 -10.77 -18.62
CA PRO A 459 5.85 -12.07 -18.41
C PRO A 459 6.12 -12.36 -16.94
N MET A 460 6.53 -11.34 -16.16
CA MET A 460 6.74 -11.46 -14.72
C MET A 460 5.45 -11.84 -13.98
N LEU A 461 4.32 -11.21 -14.33
CA LEU A 461 3.02 -11.54 -13.76
C LEU A 461 2.58 -12.97 -14.05
N LYS A 462 2.83 -13.46 -15.27
CA LYS A 462 2.55 -14.86 -15.66
C LYS A 462 3.37 -15.86 -14.86
N ARG A 463 4.62 -15.54 -14.54
CA ARG A 463 5.49 -16.36 -13.67
C ARG A 463 5.02 -16.31 -12.22
N LEU A 464 4.67 -15.11 -11.75
CA LEU A 464 4.23 -14.87 -10.37
C LEU A 464 2.94 -15.64 -10.04
N VAL A 465 1.96 -15.59 -10.93
CA VAL A 465 0.66 -16.26 -10.78
C VAL A 465 0.33 -17.02 -12.07
N PRO A 466 0.88 -18.22 -12.28
CA PRO A 466 0.55 -19.04 -13.45
C PRO A 466 -0.95 -19.34 -13.55
N VAL A 467 -1.41 -19.59 -14.77
CA VAL A 467 -2.74 -20.17 -15.01
C VAL A 467 -2.86 -21.48 -14.22
N GLY A 468 -4.03 -21.71 -13.60
CA GLY A 468 -4.26 -22.84 -12.69
C GLY A 468 -3.98 -22.51 -11.21
N THR A 469 -3.38 -21.35 -10.89
CA THR A 469 -3.21 -20.92 -9.49
C THR A 469 -4.54 -20.54 -8.88
N VAL A 470 -4.87 -21.07 -7.70
CA VAL A 470 -6.01 -20.62 -6.89
C VAL A 470 -5.56 -19.51 -5.96
N LEU A 471 -6.10 -18.31 -6.16
CA LEU A 471 -5.97 -17.18 -5.23
C LEU A 471 -7.10 -17.27 -4.21
N ARG A 472 -6.77 -17.43 -2.92
CA ARG A 472 -7.77 -17.53 -1.84
C ARG A 472 -8.10 -16.16 -1.26
N ASP A 473 -9.31 -16.03 -0.74
CA ASP A 473 -9.79 -14.82 -0.06
C ASP A 473 -9.71 -13.55 -0.92
N VAL A 474 -10.12 -13.65 -2.19
CA VAL A 474 -10.30 -12.48 -3.07
C VAL A 474 -11.65 -11.83 -2.74
N ARG A 475 -11.65 -10.60 -2.26
CA ARG A 475 -12.88 -9.83 -2.04
C ARG A 475 -13.35 -9.22 -3.35
N ALA A 476 -14.62 -9.46 -3.72
CA ALA A 476 -15.30 -8.77 -4.80
C ALA A 476 -15.67 -7.35 -4.34
N GLU A 477 -15.21 -6.32 -5.08
CA GLU A 477 -15.33 -4.92 -4.63
C GLU A 477 -16.23 -4.07 -5.53
N VAL A 478 -16.18 -4.24 -6.83
CA VAL A 478 -16.94 -3.44 -7.79
C VAL A 478 -17.28 -4.23 -9.04
N PHE A 479 -18.48 -4.06 -9.56
CA PHE A 479 -18.89 -4.55 -10.87
C PHE A 479 -18.92 -3.40 -11.88
N GLU A 480 -18.15 -3.52 -12.96
CA GLU A 480 -18.00 -2.49 -13.96
C GLU A 480 -17.68 -3.12 -15.33
N ASN A 481 -18.36 -2.68 -16.38
CA ASN A 481 -18.14 -3.14 -17.77
C ASN A 481 -18.20 -4.67 -17.95
N GLY A 482 -19.13 -5.35 -17.28
CA GLY A 482 -19.31 -6.81 -17.36
C GLY A 482 -18.27 -7.64 -16.58
N LEU A 483 -17.43 -7.00 -15.78
CA LEU A 483 -16.42 -7.62 -14.94
C LEU A 483 -16.63 -7.26 -13.47
N THR A 484 -16.60 -8.25 -12.60
CA THR A 484 -16.41 -7.99 -11.17
C THR A 484 -14.93 -7.91 -10.87
N TYR A 485 -14.48 -6.80 -10.31
CA TYR A 485 -13.12 -6.61 -9.85
C TYR A 485 -13.01 -6.88 -8.37
N GLY A 486 -11.96 -7.60 -8.00
CA GLY A 486 -11.62 -7.90 -6.62
C GLY A 486 -10.12 -7.97 -6.37
N ARG A 487 -9.75 -8.19 -5.13
CA ARG A 487 -8.34 -8.37 -4.71
C ARG A 487 -8.25 -9.09 -3.36
N GLN A 488 -7.11 -9.73 -3.12
CA GLN A 488 -6.77 -10.21 -1.78
C GLN A 488 -6.41 -9.02 -0.87
N ILE A 489 -6.63 -9.13 0.43
CA ILE A 489 -6.16 -8.11 1.38
C ILE A 489 -4.65 -8.24 1.54
N GLY A 490 -3.92 -7.17 1.25
CA GLY A 490 -2.46 -7.17 1.34
C GLY A 490 -1.83 -5.84 0.94
N SER A 491 -0.54 -5.69 1.16
CA SER A 491 0.19 -4.43 0.92
C SER A 491 0.23 -4.02 -0.56
N TYR A 492 0.30 -4.97 -1.46
CA TYR A 492 0.35 -4.72 -2.91
C TYR A 492 -0.51 -5.75 -3.64
N PRO A 493 -1.85 -5.71 -3.45
CA PRO A 493 -2.74 -6.72 -4.00
C PRO A 493 -2.74 -6.69 -5.54
N LEU A 494 -3.00 -7.87 -6.13
CA LEU A 494 -3.29 -7.98 -7.55
C LEU A 494 -4.78 -7.71 -7.79
N ILE A 495 -5.08 -6.97 -8.84
CA ILE A 495 -6.46 -6.84 -9.33
C ILE A 495 -6.82 -8.14 -10.02
N VAL A 496 -7.94 -8.74 -9.62
CA VAL A 496 -8.56 -9.91 -10.23
C VAL A 496 -9.85 -9.47 -10.92
N GLY A 497 -9.93 -9.69 -12.23
CA GLY A 497 -11.15 -9.48 -13.01
C GLY A 497 -11.88 -10.81 -13.18
N ILE A 498 -13.12 -10.88 -12.72
CA ILE A 498 -14.01 -12.05 -12.83
C ILE A 498 -15.04 -11.74 -13.92
N PRO A 499 -15.10 -12.53 -15.02
CA PRO A 499 -15.94 -12.21 -16.18
C PRO A 499 -17.42 -12.57 -15.98
N LYS A 500 -17.98 -12.22 -14.86
CA LYS A 500 -19.40 -12.29 -14.52
C LYS A 500 -19.71 -11.37 -13.32
N GLU A 501 -20.99 -11.05 -13.14
CA GLU A 501 -21.48 -10.41 -11.94
C GLU A 501 -21.54 -11.43 -10.79
N ILE A 502 -20.98 -11.07 -9.64
CA ILE A 502 -21.03 -11.85 -8.40
C ILE A 502 -21.35 -10.91 -7.24
N GLU A 503 -21.77 -11.47 -6.11
CA GLU A 503 -22.10 -10.69 -4.93
C GLU A 503 -20.88 -9.92 -4.42
N LEU A 504 -21.02 -8.60 -4.31
CA LEU A 504 -19.95 -7.72 -3.83
C LEU A 504 -19.78 -7.84 -2.31
N ASN A 505 -18.60 -7.43 -1.85
CA ASN A 505 -18.20 -7.43 -0.45
C ASN A 505 -18.12 -8.84 0.19
N ARG A 506 -18.03 -9.88 -0.65
CA ARG A 506 -17.78 -11.27 -0.23
C ARG A 506 -16.42 -11.74 -0.70
N PHE A 507 -15.90 -12.74 0.00
CA PHE A 507 -14.62 -13.38 -0.31
C PHE A 507 -14.83 -14.64 -1.13
N TYR A 508 -14.01 -14.79 -2.16
CA TYR A 508 -14.03 -15.94 -3.08
C TYR A 508 -12.64 -16.53 -3.24
N ASN A 509 -12.55 -17.84 -3.38
CA ASN A 509 -11.40 -18.49 -3.95
C ASN A 509 -11.51 -18.39 -5.47
N VAL A 510 -10.45 -17.96 -6.16
CA VAL A 510 -10.48 -17.66 -7.59
C VAL A 510 -9.39 -18.42 -8.31
N LEU A 511 -9.78 -19.27 -9.25
CA LEU A 511 -8.88 -19.95 -10.16
C LEU A 511 -8.39 -18.97 -11.23
N THR A 512 -7.08 -18.80 -11.35
CA THR A 512 -6.46 -17.99 -12.40
C THR A 512 -6.61 -18.68 -13.75
N VAL A 513 -7.25 -18.01 -14.70
CA VAL A 513 -7.52 -18.54 -16.05
C VAL A 513 -6.84 -17.74 -17.15
N GLY A 514 -6.29 -16.59 -16.82
CA GLY A 514 -5.59 -15.72 -17.75
C GLY A 514 -5.02 -14.47 -17.10
N HIS A 515 -4.41 -13.63 -17.91
CA HIS A 515 -3.75 -12.41 -17.45
C HIS A 515 -4.18 -11.24 -18.34
N GLY A 516 -4.59 -10.16 -17.70
CA GLY A 516 -4.60 -8.82 -18.30
C GLY A 516 -3.21 -8.20 -18.20
N PHE A 517 -3.12 -6.96 -18.62
CA PHE A 517 -1.85 -6.24 -18.68
C PHE A 517 -1.15 -6.07 -17.31
N ARG A 518 -1.94 -5.87 -16.25
CA ARG A 518 -1.49 -5.74 -14.85
C ARG A 518 -2.51 -6.34 -13.88
N SER A 519 -3.31 -7.28 -14.35
CA SER A 519 -4.37 -7.93 -13.61
C SER A 519 -4.44 -9.41 -13.93
N ILE A 520 -5.09 -10.14 -13.06
CA ILE A 520 -5.41 -11.55 -13.25
C ILE A 520 -6.83 -11.64 -13.82
N THR A 521 -7.09 -12.56 -14.74
CA THR A 521 -8.43 -13.01 -15.08
C THR A 521 -8.68 -14.31 -14.35
N GLY A 522 -9.77 -14.40 -13.60
CA GLY A 522 -10.06 -15.58 -12.80
C GLY A 522 -11.54 -15.90 -12.72
N VAL A 523 -11.85 -17.10 -12.28
CA VAL A 523 -13.23 -17.56 -12.03
C VAL A 523 -13.34 -18.06 -10.60
N PRO A 524 -14.46 -17.78 -9.90
CA PRO A 524 -14.69 -18.30 -8.56
C PRO A 524 -14.73 -19.83 -8.56
N VAL A 525 -14.14 -20.44 -7.53
CA VAL A 525 -14.19 -21.90 -7.30
C VAL A 525 -14.76 -22.17 -5.90
N PRO A 526 -15.45 -23.30 -5.70
CA PRO A 526 -15.70 -24.37 -6.68
C PRO A 526 -16.70 -23.94 -7.76
N ILE A 527 -16.51 -24.48 -8.97
CA ILE A 527 -17.39 -24.28 -10.13
C ILE A 527 -18.49 -25.34 -10.10
N ASN A 528 -19.77 -24.94 -10.05
CA ASN A 528 -20.87 -25.87 -10.13
C ASN A 528 -21.03 -26.38 -11.58
N VAL A 529 -20.69 -27.67 -11.80
CA VAL A 529 -20.68 -28.27 -13.13
C VAL A 529 -22.07 -28.40 -13.75
N ASN A 530 -23.15 -28.37 -12.92
CA ASN A 530 -24.52 -28.47 -13.40
C ASN A 530 -25.10 -27.14 -13.89
N THR A 531 -24.65 -26.02 -13.32
CA THR A 531 -25.28 -24.71 -13.58
C THR A 531 -24.39 -23.76 -14.36
N GLU A 532 -23.07 -23.96 -14.34
CA GLU A 532 -22.14 -22.99 -14.91
C GLU A 532 -22.15 -22.97 -16.45
N THR A 533 -21.72 -21.85 -17.02
CA THR A 533 -21.73 -21.62 -18.45
C THR A 533 -20.67 -22.46 -19.17
N PRO A 534 -20.85 -22.80 -20.47
CA PRO A 534 -19.85 -23.52 -21.26
C PRO A 534 -18.48 -22.85 -21.28
N LYS A 535 -18.46 -21.51 -21.25
CA LYS A 535 -17.23 -20.70 -21.24
C LYS A 535 -16.47 -20.88 -19.94
N VAL A 536 -17.14 -20.90 -18.80
CA VAL A 536 -16.52 -21.08 -17.49
C VAL A 536 -16.00 -22.49 -17.32
N LEU A 537 -16.76 -23.51 -17.77
CA LEU A 537 -16.33 -24.91 -17.74
C LEU A 537 -15.02 -25.15 -18.53
N GLN A 538 -14.80 -24.43 -19.64
CA GLN A 538 -13.56 -24.54 -20.40
C GLN A 538 -12.31 -24.05 -19.66
N TYR A 539 -12.48 -23.27 -18.59
CA TYR A 539 -11.36 -22.80 -17.77
C TYR A 539 -10.88 -23.87 -16.76
N LEU A 540 -11.68 -24.92 -16.53
CA LEU A 540 -11.25 -26.03 -15.68
C LEU A 540 -10.06 -26.76 -16.30
N PRO A 541 -9.00 -27.05 -15.53
CA PRO A 541 -7.84 -27.79 -16.01
C PRO A 541 -8.26 -29.15 -16.64
N GLY A 542 -7.72 -29.48 -17.80
CA GLY A 542 -8.03 -30.72 -18.49
C GLY A 542 -9.42 -30.80 -19.14
N ILE A 543 -10.27 -29.78 -19.00
CA ILE A 543 -11.61 -29.73 -19.61
C ILE A 543 -11.57 -28.93 -20.93
N GLY A 544 -11.35 -29.64 -22.02
CA GLY A 544 -11.42 -29.06 -23.36
C GLY A 544 -12.85 -29.03 -23.94
N LYS A 545 -13.02 -28.45 -25.13
CA LYS A 545 -14.32 -28.29 -25.80
C LYS A 545 -15.15 -29.57 -25.88
N LYS A 546 -14.50 -30.73 -26.16
CA LYS A 546 -15.19 -32.03 -26.23
C LYS A 546 -15.80 -32.42 -24.88
N ASN A 547 -15.07 -32.21 -23.77
CA ASN A 547 -15.60 -32.51 -22.43
C ASN A 547 -16.71 -31.55 -22.03
N VAL A 548 -16.63 -30.27 -22.42
CA VAL A 548 -17.74 -29.32 -22.20
C VAL A 548 -19.02 -29.80 -22.87
N VAL A 549 -18.95 -30.26 -24.15
CA VAL A 549 -20.13 -30.80 -24.84
C VAL A 549 -20.68 -32.02 -24.10
N ARG A 550 -19.81 -32.94 -23.63
CA ARG A 550 -20.24 -34.12 -22.84
C ARG A 550 -20.91 -33.71 -21.53
N ILE A 551 -20.34 -32.73 -20.81
CA ILE A 551 -20.94 -32.19 -19.57
C ILE A 551 -22.33 -31.63 -19.86
N LEU A 552 -22.46 -30.78 -20.87
CA LEU A 552 -23.75 -30.16 -21.21
C LEU A 552 -24.81 -31.17 -21.64
N SER A 553 -24.43 -32.26 -22.32
CA SER A 553 -25.36 -33.28 -22.77
C SER A 553 -25.82 -34.24 -21.66
N LYS A 554 -25.06 -34.30 -20.56
CA LYS A 554 -25.34 -35.26 -19.45
C LYS A 554 -25.88 -34.62 -18.17
N ARG A 555 -25.85 -33.28 -18.08
CA ARG A 555 -26.44 -32.58 -16.93
C ARG A 555 -27.90 -32.92 -16.71
N PRO A 556 -28.38 -32.96 -15.46
CA PRO A 556 -27.63 -32.72 -14.22
C PRO A 556 -26.92 -34.01 -13.72
N PHE A 557 -25.68 -33.83 -13.19
CA PHE A 557 -24.98 -34.90 -12.47
C PHE A 557 -25.48 -34.98 -11.04
N ARG A 558 -25.57 -36.18 -10.49
CA ARG A 558 -26.03 -36.45 -9.10
C ARG A 558 -24.88 -36.27 -8.10
N ASP A 559 -23.68 -36.65 -8.50
CA ASP A 559 -22.47 -36.59 -7.69
C ASP A 559 -21.22 -36.46 -8.55
N GLU A 560 -20.08 -36.26 -7.90
CA GLU A 560 -18.77 -36.13 -8.58
C GLU A 560 -18.35 -37.41 -9.30
N ASN A 561 -18.75 -38.60 -8.87
CA ASN A 561 -18.42 -39.84 -9.55
C ASN A 561 -19.05 -39.88 -10.95
N GLU A 562 -20.35 -39.53 -11.05
CA GLU A 562 -21.02 -39.45 -12.35
C GLU A 562 -20.37 -38.40 -13.29
N PHE A 563 -19.93 -37.30 -12.72
CA PHE A 563 -19.17 -36.30 -13.49
C PHE A 563 -17.83 -36.86 -14.00
N PHE A 564 -17.02 -37.49 -13.14
CA PHE A 564 -15.73 -38.01 -13.54
C PHE A 564 -15.83 -39.21 -14.49
N LEU A 565 -16.84 -40.04 -14.39
CA LEU A 565 -17.17 -41.08 -15.40
C LEU A 565 -17.41 -40.43 -16.79
N THR A 566 -17.90 -39.21 -16.84
CA THR A 566 -18.19 -38.51 -18.09
C THR A 566 -16.96 -37.84 -18.69
N VAL A 567 -16.11 -37.22 -17.86
CA VAL A 567 -14.95 -36.42 -18.35
C VAL A 567 -13.63 -37.14 -18.26
N GLY A 568 -13.57 -38.25 -17.51
CA GLY A 568 -12.38 -39.08 -17.27
C GLY A 568 -11.90 -39.01 -15.82
N GLU A 569 -11.66 -40.19 -15.22
CA GLU A 569 -11.15 -40.34 -13.85
C GLU A 569 -9.73 -39.74 -13.66
N ASP A 570 -8.93 -39.71 -14.74
CA ASP A 570 -7.61 -39.09 -14.79
C ASP A 570 -7.59 -37.60 -14.42
N LYS A 571 -8.75 -36.97 -14.37
CA LYS A 571 -8.90 -35.53 -14.05
C LYS A 571 -9.30 -35.27 -12.59
N ARG A 572 -9.63 -36.30 -11.82
CA ARG A 572 -10.11 -36.18 -10.44
C ARG A 572 -9.14 -35.40 -9.56
N GLU A 573 -7.89 -35.81 -9.50
CA GLU A 573 -6.88 -35.13 -8.70
C GLU A 573 -6.67 -33.66 -9.12
N MET A 574 -6.71 -33.41 -10.44
CA MET A 574 -6.51 -32.08 -11.03
C MET A 574 -7.69 -31.13 -10.71
N LEU A 575 -8.89 -31.66 -10.56
CA LEU A 575 -10.13 -30.89 -10.34
C LEU A 575 -10.60 -30.90 -8.88
N ASP A 576 -9.85 -31.56 -8.00
CA ASP A 576 -10.17 -31.60 -6.57
C ASP A 576 -10.27 -30.19 -5.98
N GLY A 577 -11.38 -29.91 -5.29
CA GLY A 577 -11.68 -28.59 -4.73
C GLY A 577 -11.95 -27.48 -5.76
N LEU A 578 -11.91 -27.75 -7.05
CA LEU A 578 -12.23 -26.77 -8.10
C LEU A 578 -13.66 -26.88 -8.61
N ILE A 579 -14.32 -27.98 -8.36
CA ILE A 579 -15.69 -28.24 -8.82
C ILE A 579 -16.64 -28.56 -7.67
N THR A 580 -17.92 -28.42 -7.96
CA THR A 580 -19.03 -28.99 -7.19
C THR A 580 -20.12 -29.42 -8.16
N VAL A 581 -20.97 -30.36 -7.72
CA VAL A 581 -22.10 -30.91 -8.49
C VAL A 581 -23.42 -30.33 -8.03
#